data_b933708a47f3af6be4695eda885529a6
#
_entry.id   b933708a47f3af6be4695eda885529a6
#
_cell.length_a   1.000
_cell.length_b   1.000
_cell.length_c   1.000
_cell.angle_alpha   90.00
_cell.angle_beta   90.00
_cell.angle_gamma   90.00
#
_symmetry.space_group_name_H-M   'P 1'
#
loop_
_entity.id
_entity.type
_entity.pdbx_description
1 polymer ?
#
loop_
_entity_poly.entity_id
_entity_poly.type
_entity_poly.pdbx_seq_one_letter_code
_entity_poly.pdbx_strand_id
1 'polypeptide(L)'
;MTSFIISAVFVVGYIAIAFEYPLKLNKAATALITGVVCWTIYILQSASPQTVTGQLLHHLGEIASILFFLLGAMTIVELIDSHNGFDIITQKISTPDKRVLLWIITTITFFLSALLDNLTTAIVMTSLCGKILSDKDDRLWFAGMIVIAANAGGAWSPLGDVTTTMLWIGGQITALNIIKQLILPSMVVCILPALLLSRRFKNKKFSLPPVTAITLKEKRDSNIVLFAGIGLLLFVPVFKTVTHLPPFMGMLLALGLMWVINSIIHKKKSR
;
A
#
# COMPACT_ATOMS: atom_id res chain seq x y z
N MET A 1 1.76 -22.29 -33.71
CA MET A 1 0.96 -23.23 -32.91
C MET A 1 1.21 -23.06 -31.43
N THR A 2 2.47 -22.98 -30.99
CA THR A 2 2.90 -22.79 -29.60
C THR A 2 2.26 -21.56 -28.93
N SER A 3 2.35 -20.39 -29.56
CA SER A 3 1.77 -19.15 -29.01
C SER A 3 0.26 -19.25 -28.78
N PHE A 4 -0.45 -19.95 -29.68
CA PHE A 4 -1.89 -20.14 -29.51
C PHE A 4 -2.23 -21.02 -28.31
N ILE A 5 -1.48 -22.10 -28.07
CA ILE A 5 -1.68 -23.00 -26.91
C ILE A 5 -1.39 -22.25 -25.62
N ILE A 6 -0.29 -21.51 -25.53
CA ILE A 6 0.07 -20.71 -24.35
C ILE A 6 -0.99 -19.65 -24.09
N SER A 7 -1.45 -18.94 -25.12
CA SER A 7 -2.53 -17.95 -24.99
C SER A 7 -3.83 -18.59 -24.51
N ALA A 8 -4.19 -19.76 -25.00
CA ALA A 8 -5.39 -20.47 -24.56
C ALA A 8 -5.30 -20.88 -23.08
N VAL A 9 -4.16 -21.44 -22.65
CA VAL A 9 -3.91 -21.80 -21.24
C VAL A 9 -3.96 -20.55 -20.34
N PHE A 10 -3.34 -19.45 -20.79
CA PHE A 10 -3.36 -18.19 -20.04
C PHE A 10 -4.79 -17.65 -19.88
N VAL A 11 -5.59 -17.64 -20.97
CA VAL A 11 -6.99 -17.18 -20.92
C VAL A 11 -7.83 -18.04 -19.99
N VAL A 12 -7.69 -19.37 -20.05
CA VAL A 12 -8.40 -20.29 -19.14
C VAL A 12 -8.00 -20.05 -17.68
N GLY A 13 -6.71 -19.91 -17.41
CA GLY A 13 -6.20 -19.59 -16.08
C GLY A 13 -6.72 -18.25 -15.59
N TYR A 14 -6.72 -17.23 -16.45
CA TYR A 14 -7.25 -15.91 -16.08
C TYR A 14 -8.75 -15.92 -15.80
N ILE A 15 -9.53 -16.66 -16.60
CA ILE A 15 -10.96 -16.90 -16.33
C ILE A 15 -11.14 -17.57 -14.96
N ALA A 16 -10.36 -18.60 -14.66
CA ALA A 16 -10.42 -19.27 -13.36
C ALA A 16 -10.07 -18.34 -12.17
N ILE A 17 -9.10 -17.42 -12.35
CA ILE A 17 -8.79 -16.38 -11.36
C ILE A 17 -9.97 -15.40 -11.20
N ALA A 18 -10.57 -14.94 -12.32
CA ALA A 18 -11.70 -14.02 -12.29
C ALA A 18 -12.95 -14.64 -11.61
N PHE A 19 -13.13 -15.95 -11.77
CA PHE A 19 -14.21 -16.72 -11.15
C PHE A 19 -13.79 -17.40 -9.84
N GLU A 20 -12.83 -16.83 -9.10
CA GLU A 20 -12.38 -17.33 -7.79
C GLU A 20 -13.53 -17.66 -6.84
N TYR A 21 -14.50 -16.74 -6.70
CA TYR A 21 -15.59 -16.86 -5.76
C TYR A 21 -16.56 -18.03 -6.07
N PRO A 22 -17.12 -18.18 -7.29
CA PRO A 22 -17.97 -19.30 -7.62
C PRO A 22 -17.24 -20.64 -7.68
N LEU A 23 -15.97 -20.65 -8.10
CA LEU A 23 -15.16 -21.87 -8.19
C LEU A 23 -14.58 -22.32 -6.85
N LYS A 24 -14.57 -21.43 -5.84
CA LYS A 24 -13.93 -21.65 -4.52
C LYS A 24 -12.46 -22.06 -4.63
N LEU A 25 -11.77 -21.63 -5.67
CA LEU A 25 -10.35 -21.86 -5.91
C LEU A 25 -9.56 -20.61 -5.49
N ASN A 26 -8.46 -20.82 -4.77
CA ASN A 26 -7.56 -19.72 -4.42
C ASN A 26 -6.88 -19.17 -5.68
N LYS A 27 -7.05 -17.87 -5.95
CA LYS A 27 -6.47 -17.18 -7.12
C LYS A 27 -4.96 -17.32 -7.22
N ALA A 28 -4.24 -17.33 -6.08
CA ALA A 28 -2.78 -17.50 -6.09
C ALA A 28 -2.38 -18.90 -6.55
N ALA A 29 -3.10 -19.96 -6.12
CA ALA A 29 -2.87 -21.32 -6.57
C ALA A 29 -3.12 -21.45 -8.10
N THR A 30 -4.22 -20.88 -8.58
CA THR A 30 -4.57 -20.88 -10.01
C THR A 30 -3.51 -20.13 -10.84
N ALA A 31 -3.03 -18.97 -10.35
CA ALA A 31 -1.99 -18.20 -11.02
C ALA A 31 -0.66 -18.97 -11.10
N LEU A 32 -0.24 -19.62 -10.00
CA LEU A 32 0.97 -20.44 -9.95
C LEU A 32 0.91 -21.61 -10.93
N ILE A 33 -0.20 -22.36 -10.94
CA ILE A 33 -0.40 -23.48 -11.86
C ILE A 33 -0.35 -22.98 -13.32
N THR A 34 -1.08 -21.91 -13.63
CA THR A 34 -1.12 -21.33 -14.98
C THR A 34 0.28 -20.89 -15.43
N GLY A 35 1.03 -20.20 -14.56
CA GLY A 35 2.40 -19.76 -14.87
C GLY A 35 3.33 -20.93 -15.15
N VAL A 36 3.34 -21.95 -14.29
CA VAL A 36 4.19 -23.14 -14.47
C VAL A 36 3.82 -23.89 -15.75
N VAL A 37 2.52 -24.09 -16.04
CA VAL A 37 2.06 -24.77 -17.25
C VAL A 37 2.47 -23.98 -18.50
N CYS A 38 2.32 -22.67 -18.52
CA CYS A 38 2.76 -21.83 -19.64
C CYS A 38 4.27 -21.96 -19.91
N TRP A 39 5.11 -21.88 -18.88
CA TRP A 39 6.55 -22.06 -18.99
C TRP A 39 6.94 -23.48 -19.42
N THR A 40 6.23 -24.51 -18.92
CA THR A 40 6.45 -25.90 -19.32
C THR A 40 6.16 -26.09 -20.81
N ILE A 41 5.04 -25.56 -21.31
CA ILE A 41 4.71 -25.63 -22.73
C ILE A 41 5.77 -24.90 -23.57
N TYR A 42 6.21 -23.73 -23.10
CA TYR A 42 7.20 -22.92 -23.80
C TYR A 42 8.55 -23.63 -23.92
N ILE A 43 9.06 -24.23 -22.83
CA ILE A 43 10.36 -24.93 -22.86
C ILE A 43 10.31 -26.24 -23.68
N LEU A 44 9.22 -27.00 -23.60
CA LEU A 44 9.06 -28.26 -24.33
C LEU A 44 8.97 -28.05 -25.86
N GLN A 45 8.57 -26.88 -26.30
CA GLN A 45 8.46 -26.54 -27.72
C GLN A 45 9.63 -25.68 -28.22
N SER A 46 10.58 -25.34 -27.35
CA SER A 46 11.76 -24.57 -27.72
C SER A 46 12.89 -25.46 -28.22
N ALA A 47 13.56 -25.04 -29.31
CA ALA A 47 14.76 -25.67 -29.79
C ALA A 47 15.99 -25.46 -28.88
N SER A 48 15.93 -24.49 -27.95
CA SER A 48 17.04 -24.13 -27.06
C SER A 48 16.55 -23.97 -25.62
N PRO A 49 16.49 -25.06 -24.82
CA PRO A 49 16.06 -25.01 -23.42
C PRO A 49 16.89 -24.06 -22.54
N GLN A 50 18.20 -23.94 -22.80
CA GLN A 50 19.08 -23.04 -22.05
C GLN A 50 18.68 -21.55 -22.20
N THR A 51 18.28 -21.15 -23.41
CA THR A 51 17.81 -19.79 -23.69
C THR A 51 16.51 -19.51 -22.91
N VAL A 52 15.59 -20.46 -22.90
CA VAL A 52 14.32 -20.36 -22.16
C VAL A 52 14.56 -20.26 -20.65
N THR A 53 15.47 -21.08 -20.11
CA THR A 53 15.85 -21.02 -18.70
C THR A 53 16.49 -19.66 -18.34
N GLY A 54 17.34 -19.12 -19.23
CA GLY A 54 17.91 -17.78 -19.06
C GLY A 54 16.84 -16.68 -19.02
N GLN A 55 15.85 -16.74 -19.91
CA GLN A 55 14.70 -15.82 -19.91
C GLN A 55 13.88 -15.95 -18.63
N LEU A 56 13.60 -17.18 -18.16
CA LEU A 56 12.88 -17.43 -16.93
C LEU A 56 13.61 -16.79 -15.72
N LEU A 57 14.94 -16.99 -15.62
CA LEU A 57 15.73 -16.41 -14.53
C LEU A 57 15.77 -14.89 -14.60
N HIS A 58 15.82 -14.31 -15.79
CA HIS A 58 15.75 -12.86 -15.97
C HIS A 58 14.42 -12.29 -15.46
N HIS A 59 13.30 -12.86 -15.89
CA HIS A 59 11.97 -12.43 -15.40
C HIS A 59 11.77 -12.70 -13.91
N LEU A 60 12.33 -13.80 -13.38
CA LEU A 60 12.32 -14.05 -11.93
C LEU A 60 13.08 -12.95 -11.18
N GLY A 61 14.21 -12.48 -11.70
CA GLY A 61 14.96 -11.35 -11.13
C GLY A 61 14.16 -10.06 -11.11
N GLU A 62 13.43 -9.75 -12.18
CA GLU A 62 12.52 -8.59 -12.25
C GLU A 62 11.41 -8.69 -11.19
N ILE A 63 10.73 -9.84 -11.12
CA ILE A 63 9.66 -10.09 -10.12
C ILE A 63 10.22 -10.05 -8.70
N ALA A 64 11.40 -10.66 -8.46
CA ALA A 64 12.03 -10.65 -7.14
C ALA A 64 12.34 -9.22 -6.67
N SER A 65 12.76 -8.32 -7.57
CA SER A 65 12.99 -6.92 -7.22
C SER A 65 11.72 -6.21 -6.72
N ILE A 66 10.57 -6.52 -7.32
CA ILE A 66 9.27 -6.02 -6.88
C ILE A 66 8.89 -6.61 -5.52
N LEU A 67 9.07 -7.92 -5.34
CA LEU A 67 8.75 -8.61 -4.09
C LEU A 67 9.58 -8.08 -2.92
N PHE A 68 10.90 -7.88 -3.11
CA PHE A 68 11.77 -7.31 -2.08
C PHE A 68 11.40 -5.87 -1.76
N PHE A 69 11.00 -5.09 -2.76
CA PHE A 69 10.51 -3.73 -2.55
C PHE A 69 9.24 -3.73 -1.68
N LEU A 70 8.23 -4.53 -2.05
CA LEU A 70 6.97 -4.62 -1.31
C LEU A 70 7.18 -5.15 0.11
N LEU A 71 8.00 -6.19 0.28
CA LEU A 71 8.35 -6.74 1.59
C LEU A 71 8.98 -5.68 2.48
N GLY A 72 9.93 -4.90 1.96
CA GLY A 72 10.56 -3.82 2.70
C GLY A 72 9.57 -2.74 3.11
N ALA A 73 8.74 -2.27 2.17
CA ALA A 73 7.73 -1.25 2.42
C ALA A 73 6.71 -1.70 3.47
N MET A 74 6.11 -2.88 3.29
CA MET A 74 5.10 -3.42 4.22
C MET A 74 5.69 -3.63 5.62
N THR A 75 6.94 -4.11 5.72
CA THR A 75 7.59 -4.31 7.03
C THR A 75 7.85 -2.98 7.75
N ILE A 76 8.25 -1.93 7.02
CA ILE A 76 8.42 -0.59 7.60
C ILE A 76 7.08 -0.06 8.14
N VAL A 77 6.00 -0.23 7.36
CA VAL A 77 4.66 0.22 7.78
C VAL A 77 4.14 -0.58 8.98
N GLU A 78 4.35 -1.89 9.01
CA GLU A 78 4.02 -2.75 10.15
C GLU A 78 4.78 -2.33 11.43
N LEU A 79 6.05 -1.94 11.30
CA LEU A 79 6.81 -1.40 12.42
C LEU A 79 6.24 -0.06 12.91
N ILE A 80 5.76 0.80 12.04
CA ILE A 80 5.08 2.05 12.43
C ILE A 80 3.78 1.73 13.19
N ASP A 81 2.98 0.79 12.68
CA ASP A 81 1.71 0.42 13.29
C ASP A 81 1.90 -0.28 14.66
N SER A 82 2.84 -1.21 14.76
CA SER A 82 3.16 -1.93 16.01
C SER A 82 3.62 -1.02 17.15
N HIS A 83 4.13 0.17 16.82
CA HIS A 83 4.48 1.22 17.79
C HIS A 83 3.38 2.27 17.98
N ASN A 84 2.16 2.00 17.52
CA ASN A 84 1.04 2.93 17.55
C ASN A 84 1.36 4.30 16.89
N GLY A 85 2.20 4.27 15.83
CA GLY A 85 2.61 5.48 15.12
C GLY A 85 1.43 6.28 14.56
N PHE A 86 0.39 5.60 14.14
CA PHE A 86 -0.80 6.22 13.55
C PHE A 86 -1.79 6.74 14.61
N ASP A 87 -1.69 6.32 15.88
CA ASP A 87 -2.56 6.83 16.96
C ASP A 87 -2.32 8.32 17.26
N ILE A 88 -1.18 8.87 16.86
CA ILE A 88 -0.90 10.32 16.93
C ILE A 88 -1.92 11.11 16.10
N ILE A 89 -2.40 10.53 15.02
CA ILE A 89 -3.41 11.13 14.13
C ILE A 89 -4.75 11.22 14.87
N THR A 90 -5.17 10.13 15.54
CA THR A 90 -6.43 10.11 16.30
C THR A 90 -6.46 11.07 17.46
N GLN A 91 -5.35 11.22 18.19
CA GLN A 91 -5.27 12.13 19.34
C GLN A 91 -5.47 13.61 18.95
N LYS A 92 -5.21 13.97 17.70
CA LYS A 92 -5.44 15.32 17.19
C LYS A 92 -6.88 15.54 16.69
N ILE A 93 -7.68 14.47 16.59
CA ILE A 93 -9.07 14.57 16.15
C ILE A 93 -9.93 14.91 17.38
N SER A 94 -10.28 16.18 17.52
CA SER A 94 -11.06 16.74 18.64
C SER A 94 -12.45 17.25 18.23
N THR A 95 -12.85 17.03 16.98
CA THR A 95 -14.12 17.55 16.47
C THR A 95 -15.28 16.56 16.70
N PRO A 96 -16.41 17.00 17.29
CA PRO A 96 -17.60 16.18 17.41
C PRO A 96 -18.46 16.18 16.14
N ASP A 97 -18.13 16.99 15.13
CA ASP A 97 -18.89 17.12 13.89
C ASP A 97 -18.46 16.04 12.89
N LYS A 98 -19.40 15.16 12.51
CA LYS A 98 -19.13 14.05 11.56
C LYS A 98 -18.70 14.53 10.18
N ARG A 99 -19.18 15.70 9.75
CA ARG A 99 -18.81 16.27 8.44
C ARG A 99 -17.35 16.72 8.43
N VAL A 100 -16.92 17.40 9.48
CA VAL A 100 -15.53 17.83 9.64
C VAL A 100 -14.62 16.62 9.79
N LEU A 101 -15.03 15.63 10.58
CA LEU A 101 -14.31 14.36 10.74
C LEU A 101 -14.12 13.64 9.40
N LEU A 102 -15.18 13.59 8.56
CA LEU A 102 -15.09 12.98 7.22
C LEU A 102 -13.99 13.62 6.37
N TRP A 103 -13.94 14.96 6.33
CA TRP A 103 -12.92 15.67 5.58
C TRP A 103 -11.50 15.44 6.12
N ILE A 104 -11.35 15.44 7.45
CA ILE A 104 -10.05 15.17 8.09
C ILE A 104 -9.58 13.77 7.73
N ILE A 105 -10.41 12.75 7.93
CA ILE A 105 -10.07 11.34 7.64
C ILE A 105 -9.77 11.17 6.15
N THR A 106 -10.61 11.70 5.26
CA THR A 106 -10.41 11.61 3.82
C THR A 106 -9.09 12.24 3.37
N THR A 107 -8.78 13.45 3.87
CA THR A 107 -7.54 14.15 3.52
C THR A 107 -6.32 13.42 4.03
N ILE A 108 -6.33 12.97 5.28
CA ILE A 108 -5.23 12.20 5.86
C ILE A 108 -5.03 10.90 5.08
N THR A 109 -6.11 10.16 4.79
CA THR A 109 -6.05 8.91 4.04
C THR A 109 -5.45 9.13 2.66
N PHE A 110 -5.86 10.19 1.94
CA PHE A 110 -5.37 10.51 0.61
C PHE A 110 -3.85 10.74 0.59
N PHE A 111 -3.32 11.55 1.51
CA PHE A 111 -1.88 11.81 1.55
C PHE A 111 -1.07 10.67 2.17
N LEU A 112 -1.64 9.98 3.16
CA LEU A 112 -0.99 8.83 3.78
C LEU A 112 -0.82 7.69 2.78
N SER A 113 -1.82 7.43 1.96
CA SER A 113 -1.77 6.39 0.91
C SER A 113 -0.77 6.70 -0.20
N ALA A 114 -0.41 7.94 -0.41
CA ALA A 114 0.67 8.28 -1.35
C ALA A 114 2.06 7.86 -0.86
N LEU A 115 2.23 7.64 0.44
CA LEU A 115 3.48 7.26 1.10
C LEU A 115 3.53 5.79 1.49
N LEU A 116 2.39 5.29 1.99
CA LEU A 116 2.14 3.90 2.31
C LEU A 116 1.36 3.29 1.14
N ASP A 117 1.24 1.98 1.06
CA ASP A 117 0.34 1.40 0.06
C ASP A 117 -1.15 1.66 0.41
N ASN A 118 -2.00 1.58 -0.62
CA ASN A 118 -3.44 1.86 -0.50
C ASN A 118 -4.16 0.83 0.39
N LEU A 119 -3.74 -0.44 0.37
CA LEU A 119 -4.35 -1.50 1.17
C LEU A 119 -4.07 -1.29 2.65
N THR A 120 -2.80 -1.11 3.02
CA THR A 120 -2.40 -0.88 4.41
C THR A 120 -3.02 0.41 4.95
N THR A 121 -3.00 1.49 4.17
CA THR A 121 -3.66 2.75 4.55
C THR A 121 -5.15 2.57 4.80
N ALA A 122 -5.85 1.83 3.93
CA ALA A 122 -7.27 1.57 4.12
C ALA A 122 -7.55 0.76 5.40
N ILE A 123 -6.74 -0.26 5.70
CA ILE A 123 -6.87 -1.07 6.91
C ILE A 123 -6.64 -0.22 8.16
N VAL A 124 -5.53 0.50 8.21
CA VAL A 124 -5.16 1.36 9.34
C VAL A 124 -6.23 2.43 9.59
N MET A 125 -6.62 3.17 8.55
CA MET A 125 -7.59 4.25 8.69
C MET A 125 -9.00 3.75 9.00
N THR A 126 -9.40 2.57 8.51
CA THR A 126 -10.68 1.95 8.87
C THR A 126 -10.69 1.47 10.31
N SER A 127 -9.62 0.83 10.78
CA SER A 127 -9.43 0.44 12.18
C SER A 127 -9.51 1.65 13.10
N LEU A 128 -8.80 2.72 12.76
CA LEU A 128 -8.79 3.99 13.46
C LEU A 128 -10.17 4.64 13.51
N CYS A 129 -10.89 4.65 12.39
CA CYS A 129 -12.26 5.12 12.31
C CYS A 129 -13.22 4.30 13.21
N GLY A 130 -12.99 2.98 13.29
CA GLY A 130 -13.73 2.07 14.18
C GLY A 130 -13.57 2.37 15.66
N LYS A 131 -12.41 2.93 16.07
CA LYS A 131 -12.18 3.39 17.46
C LYS A 131 -12.89 4.73 17.76
N ILE A 132 -13.12 5.57 16.75
CA ILE A 132 -13.73 6.90 16.90
C ILE A 132 -15.26 6.86 16.83
N LEU A 133 -15.80 6.12 15.86
CA LEU A 133 -17.23 6.05 15.59
C LEU A 133 -17.84 4.81 16.23
N SER A 134 -18.88 4.98 17.03
CA SER A 134 -19.63 3.87 17.64
C SER A 134 -20.75 3.32 16.74
N ASP A 135 -21.35 4.18 15.90
CA ASP A 135 -22.44 3.82 15.02
C ASP A 135 -21.97 2.96 13.82
N LYS A 136 -22.67 1.84 13.54
CA LYS A 136 -22.27 0.88 12.50
C LYS A 136 -22.47 1.45 11.10
N ASP A 137 -23.57 2.16 10.86
CA ASP A 137 -23.86 2.72 9.54
C ASP A 137 -22.88 3.83 9.18
N ASP A 138 -22.53 4.66 10.15
CA ASP A 138 -21.50 5.69 9.96
C ASP A 138 -20.15 5.06 9.64
N ARG A 139 -19.74 4.00 10.35
CA ARG A 139 -18.51 3.26 10.07
C ARG A 139 -18.45 2.74 8.63
N LEU A 140 -19.56 2.20 8.11
CA LEU A 140 -19.62 1.70 6.74
C LEU A 140 -19.42 2.81 5.71
N TRP A 141 -20.07 3.97 5.91
CA TRP A 141 -19.91 5.11 5.01
C TRP A 141 -18.49 5.71 5.06
N PHE A 142 -17.93 5.81 6.25
CA PHE A 142 -16.55 6.26 6.42
C PHE A 142 -15.54 5.26 5.83
N ALA A 143 -15.74 3.95 6.04
CA ALA A 143 -14.92 2.91 5.44
C ALA A 143 -14.95 2.96 3.91
N GLY A 144 -16.12 3.12 3.29
CA GLY A 144 -16.24 3.32 1.85
C GLY A 144 -15.49 4.55 1.36
N MET A 145 -15.56 5.68 2.08
CA MET A 145 -14.82 6.88 1.73
C MET A 145 -13.31 6.71 1.92
N ILE A 146 -12.88 6.01 2.97
CA ILE A 146 -11.47 5.67 3.22
C ILE A 146 -10.91 4.84 2.07
N VAL A 147 -11.64 3.82 1.59
CA VAL A 147 -11.22 2.99 0.46
C VAL A 147 -11.06 3.84 -0.81
N ILE A 148 -12.02 4.72 -1.10
CA ILE A 148 -11.93 5.64 -2.25
C ILE A 148 -10.71 6.57 -2.10
N ALA A 149 -10.54 7.18 -0.94
CA ALA A 149 -9.44 8.11 -0.67
C ALA A 149 -8.08 7.42 -0.70
N ALA A 150 -7.97 6.19 -0.20
CA ALA A 150 -6.75 5.40 -0.22
C ALA A 150 -6.34 5.04 -1.66
N ASN A 151 -7.26 4.55 -2.48
CA ASN A 151 -6.98 4.24 -3.88
C ASN A 151 -6.65 5.50 -4.70
N ALA A 152 -7.41 6.58 -4.52
CA ALA A 152 -7.12 7.86 -5.17
C ALA A 152 -5.77 8.43 -4.72
N GLY A 153 -5.45 8.33 -3.42
CA GLY A 153 -4.17 8.78 -2.86
C GLY A 153 -2.98 7.97 -3.34
N GLY A 154 -3.12 6.64 -3.44
CA GLY A 154 -2.07 5.76 -3.94
C GLY A 154 -1.75 5.98 -5.43
N ALA A 155 -2.75 6.27 -6.24
CA ALA A 155 -2.63 6.31 -7.70
C ALA A 155 -1.64 7.37 -8.24
N TRP A 156 -1.47 8.51 -7.55
CA TRP A 156 -0.59 9.59 -8.01
C TRP A 156 0.85 9.51 -7.49
N SER A 157 1.16 8.48 -6.71
CA SER A 157 2.49 8.27 -6.14
C SER A 157 3.14 6.99 -6.67
N PRO A 158 4.46 6.95 -6.86
CA PRO A 158 5.16 5.73 -7.25
C PRO A 158 5.21 4.68 -6.13
N LEU A 159 4.86 5.03 -4.88
CA LEU A 159 4.91 4.16 -3.70
C LEU A 159 3.52 3.74 -3.21
N GLY A 160 2.49 4.51 -3.56
CA GLY A 160 1.16 4.39 -2.96
C GLY A 160 0.25 3.30 -3.54
N ASP A 161 0.62 2.70 -4.68
CA ASP A 161 -0.13 1.61 -5.30
C ASP A 161 0.82 0.62 -5.97
N VAL A 162 0.54 -0.68 -5.81
CA VAL A 162 1.38 -1.75 -6.37
C VAL A 162 1.54 -1.60 -7.89
N THR A 163 0.49 -1.21 -8.60
CA THR A 163 0.52 -1.05 -10.06
C THR A 163 1.49 0.05 -10.49
N THR A 164 1.38 1.24 -9.88
CA THR A 164 2.28 2.36 -10.16
C THR A 164 3.72 2.05 -9.74
N THR A 165 3.88 1.36 -8.61
CA THR A 165 5.19 0.86 -8.14
C THR A 165 5.84 -0.07 -9.16
N MET A 166 5.11 -1.06 -9.69
CA MET A 166 5.61 -1.99 -10.70
C MET A 166 6.04 -1.29 -11.99
N LEU A 167 5.23 -0.38 -12.50
CA LEU A 167 5.54 0.42 -13.70
C LEU A 167 6.77 1.32 -13.48
N TRP A 168 6.92 1.88 -12.27
CA TRP A 168 8.08 2.71 -11.93
C TRP A 168 9.36 1.88 -11.76
N ILE A 169 9.29 0.72 -11.11
CA ILE A 169 10.44 -0.20 -10.97
C ILE A 169 10.86 -0.71 -12.36
N GLY A 170 9.91 -1.09 -13.20
CA GLY A 170 10.12 -1.54 -14.58
C GLY A 170 10.60 -0.44 -15.55
N GLY A 171 10.79 0.80 -15.06
CA GLY A 171 11.31 1.91 -15.86
C GLY A 171 10.36 2.47 -16.93
N GLN A 172 9.10 2.03 -16.94
CA GLN A 172 8.09 2.49 -17.92
C GLN A 172 7.59 3.89 -17.63
N ILE A 173 7.64 4.32 -16.38
CA ILE A 173 7.23 5.65 -15.92
C ILE A 173 8.24 6.23 -14.94
N THR A 174 8.29 7.57 -14.84
CA THR A 174 9.10 8.27 -13.84
C THR A 174 8.24 8.76 -12.69
N ALA A 175 8.80 8.83 -11.48
CA ALA A 175 8.09 9.31 -10.30
C ALA A 175 7.47 10.70 -10.49
N LEU A 176 8.23 11.63 -11.11
CA LEU A 176 7.76 12.99 -11.35
C LEU A 176 6.60 13.03 -12.36
N ASN A 177 6.63 12.17 -13.38
CA ASN A 177 5.58 12.12 -14.39
C ASN A 177 4.27 11.57 -13.81
N ILE A 178 4.32 10.51 -12.99
CA ILE A 178 3.14 10.00 -12.28
C ILE A 178 2.48 11.13 -11.48
N ILE A 179 3.28 11.82 -10.65
CA ILE A 179 2.77 12.89 -9.78
C ILE A 179 2.08 13.97 -10.62
N LYS A 180 2.75 14.48 -11.66
CA LYS A 180 2.21 15.56 -12.50
C LYS A 180 0.93 15.19 -13.23
N GLN A 181 0.84 13.96 -13.73
CA GLN A 181 -0.30 13.54 -14.56
C GLN A 181 -1.49 13.08 -13.72
N LEU A 182 -1.26 12.44 -12.56
CA LEU A 182 -2.31 11.76 -11.81
C LEU A 182 -2.79 12.51 -10.57
N ILE A 183 -2.06 13.51 -10.06
CA ILE A 183 -2.49 14.22 -8.84
C ILE A 183 -3.86 14.90 -9.02
N LEU A 184 -4.08 15.57 -10.15
CA LEU A 184 -5.35 16.28 -10.40
C LEU A 184 -6.53 15.31 -10.58
N PRO A 185 -6.48 14.28 -11.44
CA PRO A 185 -7.51 13.23 -11.51
C PRO A 185 -7.78 12.57 -10.16
N SER A 186 -6.74 12.22 -9.40
CA SER A 186 -6.87 11.60 -8.09
C SER A 186 -7.58 12.51 -7.08
N MET A 187 -7.26 13.80 -7.07
CA MET A 187 -7.99 14.77 -6.24
C MET A 187 -9.47 14.84 -6.60
N VAL A 188 -9.81 14.86 -7.88
CA VAL A 188 -11.22 14.88 -8.33
C VAL A 188 -11.96 13.62 -7.87
N VAL A 189 -11.36 12.42 -8.05
CA VAL A 189 -11.93 11.14 -7.62
C VAL A 189 -12.12 11.10 -6.09
N CYS A 190 -11.25 11.73 -5.32
CA CYS A 190 -11.37 11.81 -3.87
C CYS A 190 -12.41 12.86 -3.41
N ILE A 191 -12.36 14.05 -3.97
CA ILE A 191 -13.17 15.20 -3.52
C ILE A 191 -14.65 15.03 -3.87
N LEU A 192 -14.99 14.55 -5.08
CA LEU A 192 -16.38 14.44 -5.50
C LEU A 192 -17.22 13.53 -4.60
N PRO A 193 -16.81 12.28 -4.28
CA PRO A 193 -17.55 11.44 -3.34
C PRO A 193 -17.58 12.04 -1.93
N ALA A 194 -16.50 12.67 -1.47
CA ALA A 194 -16.44 13.33 -0.16
C ALA A 194 -17.45 14.47 -0.06
N LEU A 195 -17.60 15.30 -1.10
CA LEU A 195 -18.60 16.36 -1.18
C LEU A 195 -20.03 15.80 -1.11
N LEU A 196 -20.32 14.72 -1.86
CA LEU A 196 -21.64 14.09 -1.85
C LEU A 196 -21.94 13.50 -0.47
N LEU A 197 -20.99 12.77 0.11
CA LEU A 197 -21.16 12.13 1.42
C LEU A 197 -21.22 13.17 2.56
N SER A 198 -20.53 14.30 2.44
CA SER A 198 -20.55 15.37 3.43
C SER A 198 -21.94 15.98 3.63
N ARG A 199 -22.82 15.92 2.61
CA ARG A 199 -24.22 16.36 2.72
C ARG A 199 -25.02 15.46 3.65
N ARG A 200 -24.75 14.15 3.67
CA ARG A 200 -25.39 13.18 4.57
C ARG A 200 -25.06 13.43 6.04
N PHE A 201 -23.86 13.95 6.32
CA PHE A 201 -23.36 14.21 7.68
C PHE A 201 -23.54 15.65 8.14
N LYS A 202 -24.23 16.48 7.38
CA LYS A 202 -24.51 17.86 7.77
C LYS A 202 -25.26 17.91 9.10
N ASN A 203 -24.76 18.70 10.06
CA ASN A 203 -25.30 18.88 11.42
C ASN A 203 -25.39 17.60 12.26
N LYS A 204 -24.69 16.52 11.89
CA LYS A 204 -24.62 15.30 12.69
C LYS A 204 -23.41 15.33 13.60
N LYS A 205 -23.63 15.15 14.90
CA LYS A 205 -22.59 15.08 15.93
C LYS A 205 -22.47 13.66 16.47
N PHE A 206 -21.34 13.34 17.05
CA PHE A 206 -21.09 12.11 17.80
C PHE A 206 -20.37 12.42 19.11
N SER A 207 -20.47 11.50 20.08
CA SER A 207 -19.68 11.59 21.31
C SER A 207 -18.26 11.15 21.05
N LEU A 208 -17.30 12.01 21.37
CA LEU A 208 -15.86 11.65 21.27
C LEU A 208 -15.57 10.51 22.26
N PRO A 209 -14.82 9.49 21.85
CA PRO A 209 -14.33 8.47 22.78
C PRO A 209 -13.41 9.10 23.83
N PRO A 210 -13.35 8.54 25.06
CA PRO A 210 -12.44 9.00 26.06
C PRO A 210 -10.99 8.87 25.56
N VAL A 211 -10.22 9.95 25.69
CA VAL A 211 -8.80 9.95 25.30
C VAL A 211 -8.05 9.03 26.25
N THR A 212 -7.53 7.92 25.73
CA THR A 212 -6.65 7.03 26.49
C THR A 212 -5.34 7.78 26.78
N ALA A 213 -4.97 7.92 28.05
CA ALA A 213 -3.72 8.54 28.43
C ALA A 213 -2.53 7.67 27.99
N ILE A 214 -1.76 8.16 27.05
CA ILE A 214 -0.51 7.51 26.60
C ILE A 214 0.64 8.13 27.42
N THR A 215 1.57 7.31 27.89
CA THR A 215 2.75 7.79 28.60
C THR A 215 3.64 8.65 27.68
N LEU A 216 4.30 9.67 28.23
CA LEU A 216 5.19 10.56 27.46
C LEU A 216 6.30 9.78 26.74
N LYS A 217 6.75 8.66 27.29
CA LYS A 217 7.78 7.79 26.71
C LYS A 217 7.24 7.06 25.46
N GLU A 218 6.07 6.44 25.58
CA GLU A 218 5.41 5.75 24.43
C GLU A 218 5.12 6.72 23.31
N LYS A 219 4.65 7.92 23.62
CA LYS A 219 4.41 8.96 22.61
C LYS A 219 5.68 9.38 21.87
N ARG A 220 6.82 9.47 22.57
CA ARG A 220 8.09 9.81 21.95
C ARG A 220 8.59 8.69 21.05
N ASP A 221 8.52 7.45 21.50
CA ASP A 221 9.00 6.29 20.75
C ASP A 221 8.13 6.09 19.48
N SER A 222 6.82 6.22 19.58
CA SER A 222 5.85 6.22 18.48
C SER A 222 6.14 7.33 17.46
N ASN A 223 6.43 8.57 17.92
CA ASN A 223 6.82 9.67 17.04
C ASN A 223 8.11 9.38 16.28
N ILE A 224 9.14 8.86 16.96
CA ILE A 224 10.42 8.54 16.33
C ILE A 224 10.22 7.50 15.22
N VAL A 225 9.48 6.42 15.50
CA VAL A 225 9.22 5.35 14.55
C VAL A 225 8.40 5.85 13.35
N LEU A 226 7.36 6.65 13.59
CA LEU A 226 6.54 7.23 12.53
C LEU A 226 7.37 8.15 11.61
N PHE A 227 8.07 9.15 12.17
CA PHE A 227 8.81 10.11 11.34
C PHE A 227 10.03 9.48 10.68
N ALA A 228 10.71 8.53 11.35
CA ALA A 228 11.79 7.78 10.74
C ALA A 228 11.28 6.91 9.58
N GLY A 229 10.19 6.16 9.78
CA GLY A 229 9.61 5.32 8.73
C GLY A 229 9.14 6.12 7.52
N ILE A 230 8.40 7.22 7.71
CA ILE A 230 7.99 8.11 6.62
C ILE A 230 9.22 8.71 5.92
N GLY A 231 10.21 9.19 6.66
CA GLY A 231 11.44 9.75 6.10
C GLY A 231 12.23 8.74 5.28
N LEU A 232 12.32 7.49 5.75
CA LEU A 232 12.98 6.41 5.04
C LEU A 232 12.24 5.99 3.76
N LEU A 233 10.90 5.95 3.78
CA LEU A 233 10.10 5.68 2.58
C LEU A 233 10.29 6.80 1.54
N LEU A 234 10.25 8.07 1.95
CA LEU A 234 10.49 9.22 1.06
C LEU A 234 11.93 9.25 0.53
N PHE A 235 12.89 8.68 1.25
CA PHE A 235 14.28 8.58 0.83
C PHE A 235 14.46 7.64 -0.38
N VAL A 236 13.62 6.62 -0.55
CA VAL A 236 13.77 5.61 -1.62
C VAL A 236 13.79 6.20 -3.04
N PRO A 237 12.85 7.08 -3.45
CA PRO A 237 12.91 7.73 -4.76
C PRO A 237 14.16 8.62 -4.93
N VAL A 238 14.58 9.28 -3.86
CA VAL A 238 15.81 10.10 -3.87
C VAL A 238 17.03 9.21 -4.08
N PHE A 239 17.10 8.09 -3.33
CA PHE A 239 18.17 7.10 -3.47
C PHE A 239 18.28 6.58 -4.91
N LYS A 240 17.16 6.18 -5.54
CA LYS A 240 17.13 5.76 -6.95
C LYS A 240 17.67 6.85 -7.88
N THR A 241 17.28 8.11 -7.65
CA THR A 241 17.69 9.22 -8.52
C THR A 241 19.17 9.54 -8.42
N VAL A 242 19.74 9.44 -7.21
CA VAL A 242 21.16 9.75 -6.95
C VAL A 242 22.09 8.60 -7.33
N THR A 243 21.71 7.37 -6.99
CA THR A 243 22.58 6.19 -7.16
C THR A 243 22.36 5.47 -8.48
N HIS A 244 21.24 5.71 -9.16
CA HIS A 244 20.78 4.95 -10.34
C HIS A 244 20.57 3.45 -10.07
N LEU A 245 20.65 3.01 -8.81
CA LEU A 245 20.35 1.63 -8.42
C LEU A 245 18.85 1.35 -8.45
N PRO A 246 18.44 0.08 -8.63
CA PRO A 246 17.04 -0.30 -8.57
C PRO A 246 16.38 0.11 -7.23
N PRO A 247 15.10 0.51 -7.23
CA PRO A 247 14.42 1.01 -6.01
C PRO A 247 14.41 0.05 -4.84
N PHE A 248 14.40 -1.27 -5.08
CA PHE A 248 14.41 -2.27 -4.01
C PHE A 248 15.67 -2.20 -3.14
N MET A 249 16.82 -1.80 -3.69
CA MET A 249 18.04 -1.60 -2.91
C MET A 249 17.89 -0.47 -1.90
N GLY A 250 17.30 0.65 -2.32
CA GLY A 250 16.96 1.75 -1.42
C GLY A 250 15.96 1.35 -0.34
N MET A 251 14.98 0.50 -0.71
CA MET A 251 13.97 0.01 0.23
C MET A 251 14.57 -0.96 1.26
N LEU A 252 15.46 -1.87 0.85
CA LEU A 252 16.16 -2.77 1.78
C LEU A 252 17.10 -2.00 2.73
N LEU A 253 17.77 -0.95 2.23
CA LEU A 253 18.55 -0.06 3.08
C LEU A 253 17.66 0.65 4.10
N ALA A 254 16.52 1.19 3.67
CA ALA A 254 15.54 1.83 4.53
C ALA A 254 15.02 0.86 5.61
N LEU A 255 14.70 -0.38 5.24
CA LEU A 255 14.28 -1.43 6.17
C LEU A 255 15.37 -1.76 7.19
N GLY A 256 16.62 -1.92 6.74
CA GLY A 256 17.77 -2.17 7.62
C GLY A 256 17.96 -1.05 8.65
N LEU A 257 17.90 0.20 8.22
CA LEU A 257 17.96 1.35 9.13
C LEU A 257 16.77 1.39 10.10
N MET A 258 15.57 1.07 9.64
CA MET A 258 14.39 0.99 10.49
C MET A 258 14.52 -0.09 11.57
N TRP A 259 15.08 -1.26 11.25
CA TRP A 259 15.36 -2.32 12.22
C TRP A 259 16.40 -1.89 13.27
N VAL A 260 17.43 -1.14 12.86
CA VAL A 260 18.41 -0.58 13.81
C VAL A 260 17.73 0.39 14.78
N ILE A 261 16.90 1.31 14.27
CA ILE A 261 16.13 2.25 15.10
C ILE A 261 15.24 1.50 16.09
N ASN A 262 14.50 0.50 15.60
CA ASN A 262 13.64 -0.33 16.44
C ASN A 262 14.42 -1.06 17.54
N SER A 263 15.57 -1.63 17.22
CA SER A 263 16.44 -2.32 18.17
C SER A 263 16.96 -1.38 19.28
N ILE A 264 17.31 -0.12 18.92
CA ILE A 264 17.76 0.89 19.89
C ILE A 264 16.63 1.27 20.85
N ILE A 265 15.41 1.43 20.34
CA ILE A 265 14.22 1.74 21.15
C ILE A 265 13.94 0.61 22.15
N HIS A 266 13.95 -0.65 21.69
CA HIS A 266 13.71 -1.80 22.55
C HIS A 266 14.79 -2.02 23.60
N LYS A 267 16.07 -1.82 23.27
CA LYS A 267 17.18 -1.93 24.24
C LYS A 267 17.06 -0.92 25.37
N LYS A 268 16.49 0.27 25.11
CA LYS A 268 16.18 1.26 26.15
C LYS A 268 14.96 0.92 27.00
N LYS A 269 14.12 -0.01 26.56
CA LYS A 269 12.93 -0.47 27.28
C LYS A 269 13.25 -1.64 28.23
N SER A 270 14.32 -2.40 27.94
CA SER A 270 14.82 -3.56 28.72
C SER A 270 15.82 -3.17 29.84
N ARG A 271 16.22 -1.90 29.93
CA ARG A 271 17.00 -1.31 31.03
C ARG A 271 16.12 -0.36 31.83
#